data_d7ff6faf9337a1e02de963c7ed2c4fd7
#
_entry.id   d7ff6faf9337a1e02de963c7ed2c4fd7
#
_cell.length_a   1.000
_cell.length_b   1.000
_cell.length_c   1.000
_cell.angle_alpha   90.00
_cell.angle_beta   90.00
_cell.angle_gamma   90.00
#
_symmetry.space_group_name_H-M   'P 1'
#
loop_
_entity.id
_entity.type
_entity.pdbx_description
1 polymer ?
#
loop_
_entity_poly.entity_id
_entity_poly.type
_entity_poly.pdbx_seq_one_letter_code
_entity_poly.pdbx_strand_id
1 'polypeptide(L)'
;IGWKSQPGGGTTDYAVEIFHEAIQSKFYNCFLKKDTILPMMYMSDAIEATLKIMQKDSNYIKIRSSYNVAGTSFCPEEIYNEIRKSISNFSITYTPDFRQEIADSWPDSLDDSLAKKHWGWESKYNLKKISEDMIKNLKK
;
A
#
# COMPACT_ATOMS: atom_id res chain seq x y z
N ILE A 1 -0.50 4.30 -0.93
CA ILE A 1 -1.50 4.03 -1.99
C ILE A 1 -2.64 5.03 -1.84
N GLY A 2 -3.10 5.62 -2.94
CA GLY A 2 -4.24 6.53 -2.96
C GLY A 2 -4.67 6.86 -4.38
N TRP A 3 -5.96 7.02 -4.59
CA TRP A 3 -6.56 7.25 -5.91
C TRP A 3 -6.43 8.70 -6.42
N LYS A 4 -6.06 9.64 -5.55
CA LYS A 4 -5.93 11.08 -5.92
C LYS A 4 -4.60 11.42 -6.58
N SER A 5 -3.58 10.58 -6.42
CA SER A 5 -2.24 10.83 -6.97
C SER A 5 -1.94 9.83 -8.08
N GLN A 6 -1.35 10.33 -9.16
CA GLN A 6 -0.80 9.48 -10.21
C GLN A 6 0.49 8.81 -9.72
N PRO A 7 0.83 7.60 -10.20
CA PRO A 7 2.10 6.98 -9.90
C PRO A 7 3.25 7.85 -10.45
N GLY A 8 4.34 7.94 -9.69
CA GLY A 8 5.51 8.76 -10.02
C GLY A 8 6.71 7.97 -10.54
N GLY A 9 6.59 6.65 -10.68
CA GLY A 9 7.65 5.76 -11.17
C GLY A 9 8.54 5.16 -10.07
N GLY A 10 8.20 5.33 -8.80
CA GLY A 10 8.89 4.73 -7.67
C GLY A 10 8.65 3.22 -7.53
N THR A 11 9.48 2.55 -6.71
CA THR A 11 9.42 1.10 -6.49
C THR A 11 8.07 0.60 -6.01
N THR A 12 7.37 1.36 -5.17
CA THR A 12 6.05 1.00 -4.63
C THR A 12 4.88 1.40 -5.53
N ASP A 13 5.13 2.12 -6.59
CA ASP A 13 4.07 2.69 -7.44
C ASP A 13 3.32 1.63 -8.25
N TYR A 14 3.87 0.40 -8.37
CA TYR A 14 3.13 -0.73 -8.93
C TYR A 14 1.76 -0.90 -8.28
N ALA A 15 1.68 -0.64 -6.96
CA ALA A 15 0.46 -0.79 -6.18
C ALA A 15 -0.58 0.32 -6.44
N VAL A 16 -0.24 1.33 -7.25
CA VAL A 16 -1.15 2.36 -7.78
C VAL A 16 -1.37 2.15 -9.27
N GLU A 17 -0.29 1.96 -10.05
CA GLU A 17 -0.33 1.71 -11.49
C GLU A 17 -1.26 0.56 -11.86
N ILE A 18 -1.19 -0.55 -11.12
CA ILE A 18 -1.99 -1.75 -11.37
C ILE A 18 -3.50 -1.47 -11.39
N PHE A 19 -3.99 -0.52 -10.58
CA PHE A 19 -5.41 -0.15 -10.59
C PHE A 19 -5.78 0.69 -11.80
N HIS A 20 -4.92 1.64 -12.20
CA HIS A 20 -5.13 2.43 -13.41
C HIS A 20 -5.15 1.53 -14.65
N GLU A 21 -4.18 0.65 -14.79
CA GLU A 21 -4.08 -0.28 -15.89
C GLU A 21 -5.24 -1.30 -15.90
N ALA A 22 -5.64 -1.80 -14.75
CA ALA A 22 -6.78 -2.70 -14.66
C ALA A 22 -8.09 -2.05 -15.14
N ILE A 23 -8.25 -0.74 -14.95
CA ILE A 23 -9.44 -0.01 -15.39
C ILE A 23 -9.35 0.37 -16.87
N GLN A 24 -8.18 0.83 -17.33
CA GLN A 24 -7.98 1.39 -18.67
C GLN A 24 -7.73 0.30 -19.73
N SER A 25 -6.68 -0.48 -19.54
CA SER A 25 -6.17 -1.43 -20.54
C SER A 25 -6.59 -2.89 -20.28
N LYS A 26 -7.02 -3.23 -19.07
CA LYS A 26 -7.26 -4.60 -18.59
C LYS A 26 -6.00 -5.48 -18.63
N PHE A 27 -4.83 -4.86 -18.70
CA PHE A 27 -3.54 -5.54 -18.73
C PHE A 27 -2.51 -4.69 -17.96
N TYR A 28 -1.63 -5.34 -17.20
CA TYR A 28 -0.51 -4.68 -16.53
C TYR A 28 0.76 -5.52 -16.70
N ASN A 29 1.87 -4.87 -17.04
CA ASN A 29 3.19 -5.47 -16.98
C ASN A 29 3.91 -4.97 -15.72
N CYS A 30 3.91 -5.78 -14.67
CA CYS A 30 4.51 -5.41 -13.40
C CYS A 30 6.04 -5.49 -13.46
N PHE A 31 6.70 -4.44 -12.99
CA PHE A 31 8.16 -4.34 -12.93
C PHE A 31 8.78 -5.00 -11.67
N LEU A 32 7.98 -5.68 -10.85
CA LEU A 32 8.44 -6.50 -9.73
C LEU A 32 8.07 -7.96 -9.96
N LYS A 33 8.80 -8.87 -9.29
CA LYS A 33 8.41 -10.29 -9.23
C LYS A 33 7.06 -10.42 -8.53
N LYS A 34 6.32 -11.47 -8.91
CA LYS A 34 4.96 -11.73 -8.43
C LYS A 34 4.83 -11.85 -6.91
N ASP A 35 5.88 -12.33 -6.26
CA ASP A 35 5.97 -12.70 -4.85
C ASP A 35 6.76 -11.70 -3.99
N THR A 36 7.14 -10.55 -4.54
CA THR A 36 7.84 -9.48 -3.81
C THR A 36 6.92 -8.82 -2.80
N ILE A 37 7.05 -9.14 -1.53
CA ILE A 37 6.25 -8.55 -0.45
C ILE A 37 6.83 -7.18 -0.07
N LEU A 38 5.98 -6.17 -0.01
CA LEU A 38 6.34 -4.84 0.44
C LEU A 38 5.31 -4.28 1.42
N PRO A 39 5.75 -3.55 2.47
CA PRO A 39 4.84 -2.86 3.38
C PRO A 39 4.18 -1.68 2.68
N MET A 40 2.87 -1.62 2.75
CA MET A 40 2.04 -0.62 2.09
C MET A 40 1.09 0.05 3.09
N MET A 41 0.74 1.30 2.81
CA MET A 41 -0.25 2.03 3.59
C MET A 41 -1.20 2.79 2.66
N TYR A 42 -2.48 2.75 2.99
CA TYR A 42 -3.47 3.57 2.30
C TYR A 42 -3.42 5.02 2.80
N MET A 43 -3.61 5.97 1.91
CA MET A 43 -3.44 7.39 2.23
C MET A 43 -4.34 7.86 3.38
N SER A 44 -5.56 7.34 3.47
CA SER A 44 -6.45 7.67 4.58
C SER A 44 -5.90 7.23 5.95
N ASP A 45 -5.25 6.05 6.01
CA ASP A 45 -4.58 5.58 7.22
C ASP A 45 -3.35 6.45 7.56
N ALA A 46 -2.57 6.85 6.56
CA ALA A 46 -1.41 7.72 6.76
C ALA A 46 -1.82 9.09 7.33
N ILE A 47 -2.88 9.68 6.80
CA ILE A 47 -3.44 10.94 7.31
C ILE A 47 -3.96 10.75 8.74
N GLU A 48 -4.71 9.67 8.99
CA GLU A 48 -5.25 9.39 10.33
C GLU A 48 -4.14 9.15 11.35
N ALA A 49 -3.08 8.42 11.00
CA ALA A 49 -1.92 8.23 11.86
C ALA A 49 -1.31 9.58 12.27
N THR A 50 -1.12 10.47 11.30
CA THR A 50 -0.56 11.81 11.52
C THR A 50 -1.45 12.63 12.47
N LEU A 51 -2.74 12.71 12.20
CA LEU A 51 -3.68 13.45 13.04
C LEU A 51 -3.77 12.85 14.45
N LYS A 52 -3.81 11.54 14.57
CA LYS A 52 -3.93 10.84 15.84
C LYS A 52 -2.73 11.09 16.76
N ILE A 53 -1.51 11.02 16.21
CA ILE A 53 -0.31 11.30 17.00
C ILE A 53 -0.21 12.78 17.38
N MET A 54 -0.61 13.71 16.49
CA MET A 54 -0.62 15.15 16.77
C MET A 54 -1.60 15.53 17.88
N GLN A 55 -2.73 14.84 17.97
CA GLN A 55 -3.77 15.08 18.99
C GLN A 55 -3.52 14.33 20.30
N LYS A 56 -2.56 13.40 20.34
CA LYS A 56 -2.28 12.60 21.52
C LYS A 56 -1.57 13.43 22.59
N ASP A 57 -2.01 13.28 23.84
CA ASP A 57 -1.32 13.89 24.98
C ASP A 57 0.16 13.48 25.01
N SER A 58 1.04 14.45 25.21
CA SER A 58 2.50 14.27 25.17
C SER A 58 3.03 13.22 26.15
N ASN A 59 2.30 12.95 27.24
CA ASN A 59 2.63 11.92 28.21
C ASN A 59 2.58 10.49 27.64
N TYR A 60 1.83 10.28 26.56
CA TYR A 60 1.77 9.01 25.86
C TYR A 60 2.84 8.86 24.76
N ILE A 61 3.43 9.96 24.31
CA ILE A 61 4.49 9.96 23.29
C ILE A 61 5.82 9.67 23.96
N LYS A 62 6.16 8.39 24.07
CA LYS A 62 7.37 7.93 24.77
C LYS A 62 8.63 7.99 23.91
N ILE A 63 8.49 7.94 22.59
CA ILE A 63 9.60 8.01 21.64
C ILE A 63 9.53 9.34 20.91
N ARG A 64 10.61 10.12 21.00
CA ARG A 64 10.67 11.49 20.44
C ARG A 64 11.29 11.56 19.05
N SER A 65 11.95 10.47 18.60
CA SER A 65 12.57 10.40 17.29
C SER A 65 11.56 10.03 16.20
N SER A 66 10.97 8.82 16.29
CA SER A 66 10.00 8.35 15.29
C SER A 66 9.26 7.10 15.79
N TYR A 67 8.07 6.87 15.24
CA TYR A 67 7.33 5.63 15.37
C TYR A 67 7.18 4.97 14.00
N ASN A 68 7.35 3.67 13.94
CA ASN A 68 6.86 2.91 12.81
C ASN A 68 5.34 2.85 12.88
N VAL A 69 4.69 3.03 11.73
CA VAL A 69 3.26 2.81 11.54
C VAL A 69 3.07 1.86 10.36
N ALA A 70 2.43 0.73 10.60
CA ALA A 70 2.18 -0.27 9.57
C ALA A 70 0.73 -0.17 9.05
N GLY A 71 0.56 -0.37 7.76
CA GLY A 71 -0.74 -0.58 7.14
C GLY A 71 -0.96 -2.07 6.86
N THR A 72 -0.67 -2.50 5.66
CA THR A 72 -0.74 -3.91 5.22
C THR A 72 0.48 -4.24 4.36
N SER A 73 0.88 -5.51 4.34
CA SER A 73 1.93 -5.99 3.42
C SER A 73 1.29 -6.95 2.43
N PHE A 74 1.71 -6.87 1.17
CA PHE A 74 1.25 -7.76 0.11
C PHE A 74 2.22 -7.75 -1.08
N CYS A 75 2.10 -8.75 -1.93
CA CYS A 75 2.87 -8.87 -3.18
C CYS A 75 2.01 -8.52 -4.42
N PRO A 76 2.64 -8.34 -5.60
CA PRO A 76 1.92 -8.07 -6.85
C PRO A 76 0.88 -9.13 -7.23
N GLU A 77 1.10 -10.41 -6.90
CA GLU A 77 0.13 -11.46 -7.17
C GLU A 77 -1.12 -11.35 -6.30
N GLU A 78 -0.96 -10.97 -5.04
CA GLU A 78 -2.10 -10.81 -4.12
C GLU A 78 -3.00 -9.64 -4.53
N ILE A 79 -2.43 -8.48 -4.86
CA ILE A 79 -3.23 -7.33 -5.31
C ILE A 79 -3.88 -7.60 -6.67
N TYR A 80 -3.22 -8.30 -7.59
CA TYR A 80 -3.79 -8.76 -8.85
C TYR A 80 -5.02 -9.64 -8.61
N ASN A 81 -4.90 -10.63 -7.74
CA ASN A 81 -5.99 -11.54 -7.41
C ASN A 81 -7.17 -10.80 -6.76
N GLU A 82 -6.90 -9.79 -5.93
CA GLU A 82 -7.95 -8.98 -5.32
C GLU A 82 -8.70 -8.13 -6.38
N ILE A 83 -7.97 -7.49 -7.30
CA ILE A 83 -8.55 -6.69 -8.40
C ILE A 83 -9.43 -7.56 -9.31
N ARG A 84 -9.01 -8.79 -9.61
CA ARG A 84 -9.77 -9.71 -10.47
C ARG A 84 -11.15 -10.07 -9.95
N LYS A 85 -11.39 -9.97 -8.66
CA LYS A 85 -12.73 -10.17 -8.09
C LYS A 85 -13.74 -9.14 -8.61
N SER A 86 -13.28 -7.95 -8.97
CA SER A 86 -14.10 -6.84 -9.50
C SER A 86 -13.92 -6.58 -10.99
N ILE A 87 -12.80 -7.02 -11.57
CA ILE A 87 -12.44 -6.85 -12.99
C ILE A 87 -11.93 -8.20 -13.51
N SER A 88 -12.84 -9.11 -13.83
CA SER A 88 -12.55 -10.52 -14.12
C SER A 88 -11.65 -10.74 -15.34
N ASN A 89 -11.69 -9.83 -16.34
CA ASN A 89 -10.88 -9.89 -17.56
C ASN A 89 -9.52 -9.17 -17.44
N PHE A 90 -9.11 -8.76 -16.25
CA PHE A 90 -7.78 -8.19 -16.00
C PHE A 90 -6.72 -9.28 -16.06
N SER A 91 -5.59 -8.98 -16.68
CA SER A 91 -4.42 -9.87 -16.80
C SER A 91 -3.13 -9.15 -16.43
N ILE A 92 -2.12 -9.90 -16.00
CA ILE A 92 -0.83 -9.38 -15.57
C ILE A 92 0.32 -10.22 -16.11
N THR A 93 1.43 -9.56 -16.41
CA THR A 93 2.75 -10.20 -16.62
C THR A 93 3.76 -9.57 -15.67
N TYR A 94 4.88 -10.25 -15.46
CA TYR A 94 5.93 -9.80 -14.54
C TYR A 94 7.25 -9.71 -15.29
N THR A 95 7.79 -8.50 -15.42
CA THR A 95 9.07 -8.23 -16.06
C THR A 95 9.89 -7.34 -15.11
N PRO A 96 10.56 -7.94 -14.11
CA PRO A 96 11.34 -7.19 -13.13
C PRO A 96 12.41 -6.31 -13.80
N ASP A 97 12.52 -5.08 -13.34
CA ASP A 97 13.57 -4.14 -13.72
C ASP A 97 14.49 -3.79 -12.51
N PHE A 98 15.29 -2.73 -12.63
CA PHE A 98 16.21 -2.29 -11.56
C PHE A 98 15.51 -2.01 -10.21
N ARG A 99 14.20 -1.71 -10.21
CA ARG A 99 13.42 -1.49 -8.99
C ARG A 99 13.26 -2.75 -8.15
N GLN A 100 13.44 -3.93 -8.75
CA GLN A 100 13.42 -5.18 -8.00
C GLN A 100 14.57 -5.26 -6.99
N GLU A 101 15.79 -4.82 -7.36
CA GLU A 101 16.92 -4.81 -6.43
C GLU A 101 16.69 -3.85 -5.25
N ILE A 102 16.00 -2.74 -5.51
CA ILE A 102 15.57 -1.81 -4.45
C ILE A 102 14.56 -2.48 -3.53
N ALA A 103 13.53 -3.13 -4.10
CA ALA A 103 12.51 -3.84 -3.35
C ALA A 103 13.10 -4.97 -2.48
N ASP A 104 14.03 -5.74 -3.04
CA ASP A 104 14.70 -6.85 -2.33
C ASP A 104 15.54 -6.37 -1.12
N SER A 105 15.87 -5.08 -1.06
CA SER A 105 16.60 -4.47 0.07
C SER A 105 15.67 -4.00 1.20
N TRP A 106 14.37 -4.00 1.01
CA TRP A 106 13.40 -3.52 1.98
C TRP A 106 12.84 -4.66 2.84
N PRO A 107 12.36 -4.36 4.06
CA PRO A 107 11.69 -5.36 4.88
C PRO A 107 10.31 -5.70 4.30
N ASP A 108 9.86 -6.94 4.49
CA ASP A 108 8.53 -7.40 4.07
C ASP A 108 7.40 -6.79 4.91
N SER A 109 7.70 -6.35 6.13
CA SER A 109 6.74 -5.78 7.07
C SER A 109 7.40 -4.80 8.03
N LEU A 110 6.59 -3.97 8.70
CA LEU A 110 7.03 -3.05 9.75
C LEU A 110 6.43 -3.45 11.09
N ASP A 111 7.25 -3.45 12.15
CA ASP A 111 6.76 -3.59 13.52
C ASP A 111 6.28 -2.21 14.03
N ASP A 112 4.98 -2.09 14.26
CA ASP A 112 4.30 -0.91 14.77
C ASP A 112 3.77 -1.10 16.20
N SER A 113 4.25 -2.12 16.92
CA SER A 113 3.80 -2.47 18.27
C SER A 113 3.90 -1.31 19.26
N LEU A 114 4.94 -0.47 19.14
CA LEU A 114 5.11 0.72 19.99
C LEU A 114 4.09 1.81 19.67
N ALA A 115 3.74 2.01 18.41
CA ALA A 115 2.69 2.95 18.01
C ALA A 115 1.33 2.50 18.55
N LYS A 116 1.01 1.22 18.42
CA LYS A 116 -0.19 0.59 19.00
C LYS A 116 -0.26 0.78 20.51
N LYS A 117 0.82 0.46 21.21
CA LYS A 117 0.90 0.53 22.68
C LYS A 117 0.83 1.93 23.22
N HIS A 118 1.55 2.89 22.62
CA HIS A 118 1.72 4.22 23.20
C HIS A 118 0.57 5.16 22.84
N TRP A 119 0.09 5.13 21.62
CA TRP A 119 -0.95 6.06 21.17
C TRP A 119 -2.11 5.42 20.41
N GLY A 120 -2.19 4.07 20.42
CA GLY A 120 -3.36 3.32 19.95
C GLY A 120 -3.51 3.32 18.44
N TRP A 121 -2.38 3.25 17.70
CA TRP A 121 -2.42 3.10 16.26
C TRP A 121 -3.12 1.81 15.83
N GLU A 122 -3.97 1.91 14.83
CA GLU A 122 -4.57 0.76 14.14
C GLU A 122 -4.87 1.17 12.69
N SER A 123 -4.41 0.38 11.73
CA SER A 123 -4.78 0.56 10.33
C SER A 123 -6.22 0.11 10.10
N LYS A 124 -6.97 0.84 9.28
CA LYS A 124 -8.36 0.54 8.93
C LYS A 124 -8.51 -0.14 7.58
N TYR A 125 -7.48 -0.04 6.74
CA TYR A 125 -7.48 -0.51 5.36
C TYR A 125 -6.59 -1.74 5.20
N ASN A 126 -7.20 -2.88 4.94
CA ASN A 126 -6.54 -4.07 4.42
C ASN A 126 -6.59 -4.06 2.87
N LEU A 127 -5.92 -5.02 2.21
CA LEU A 127 -5.85 -5.10 0.76
C LEU A 127 -7.24 -5.09 0.07
N LYS A 128 -8.21 -5.78 0.65
CA LYS A 128 -9.59 -5.81 0.12
C LYS A 128 -10.23 -4.41 0.11
N LYS A 129 -10.21 -3.70 1.24
CA LYS A 129 -10.78 -2.35 1.35
C LYS A 129 -10.05 -1.34 0.47
N ILE A 130 -8.71 -1.47 0.36
CA ILE A 130 -7.91 -0.65 -0.55
C ILE A 130 -8.39 -0.86 -1.98
N SER A 131 -8.51 -2.11 -2.41
CA SER A 131 -8.92 -2.44 -3.78
C SER A 131 -10.33 -1.96 -4.10
N GLU A 132 -11.28 -2.15 -3.18
CA GLU A 132 -12.65 -1.67 -3.34
C GLU A 132 -12.71 -0.14 -3.48
N ASP A 133 -11.99 0.59 -2.62
CA ASP A 133 -12.00 2.06 -2.64
C ASP A 133 -11.27 2.64 -3.86
N MET A 134 -10.12 2.07 -4.24
CA MET A 134 -9.39 2.45 -5.45
C MET A 134 -10.26 2.27 -6.70
N ILE A 135 -10.83 1.08 -6.90
CA ILE A 135 -11.66 0.78 -8.08
C ILE A 135 -12.89 1.69 -8.14
N LYS A 136 -13.56 1.89 -6.99
CA LYS A 136 -14.74 2.75 -6.89
C LYS A 136 -14.45 4.20 -7.31
N ASN A 137 -13.32 4.73 -6.89
CA ASN A 137 -12.99 6.14 -7.11
C ASN A 137 -12.33 6.39 -8.48
N LEU A 138 -11.59 5.44 -9.01
CA LEU A 138 -10.96 5.55 -10.33
C LEU A 138 -11.92 5.28 -11.51
N LYS A 139 -13.07 4.64 -11.28
CA LYS A 139 -14.12 4.44 -12.29
C LYS A 139 -15.05 5.63 -12.47
N LYS A 140 -14.94 6.66 -11.64
CA LYS A 140 -15.71 7.90 -11.76
C LYS A 140 -15.14 8.81 -12.84
#